data_06ec4d5403f3fe8b03fc4a37b4ebe86d
#
_entry.id   06ec4d5403f3fe8b03fc4a37b4ebe86d
#
_cell.length_a   1.000
_cell.length_b   1.000
_cell.length_c   1.000
_cell.angle_alpha   90.00
_cell.angle_beta   90.00
_cell.angle_gamma   90.00
#
_symmetry.space_group_name_H-M   'P 1'
#
loop_
_entity.id
_entity.type
_entity.pdbx_description
1 polymer ?
#
loop_
_entity_poly.entity_id
_entity_poly.type
_entity_poly.pdbx_seq_one_letter_code
_entity_poly.pdbx_strand_id
1 'polypeptide(L)'
;MTNRPIRILALFATLALAGCGGSATSAAPSAVTSGAPPLEAACAPSGDAGTVAVSIKDFEFAPAAISAKVGDVIGFTNDGEKSHTATLDEGDCGTEILPAGGAGGLTFSKAGTYAYHCAVHASMTGTIEIQ
;
A
#
# COMPACT_ATOMS: atom_id res chain seq x y z
N MET A 1 15.00 -7.14 -47.74
CA MET A 1 14.27 -8.42 -47.87
C MET A 1 12.90 -8.23 -47.26
N THR A 2 12.04 -7.89 -48.11
CA THR A 2 10.63 -8.07 -48.36
C THR A 2 9.91 -9.03 -47.41
N ASN A 3 8.93 -8.56 -46.67
CA ASN A 3 7.85 -9.45 -46.31
C ASN A 3 6.51 -8.73 -46.29
N ARG A 4 5.60 -9.33 -47.00
CA ARG A 4 4.34 -8.88 -47.60
C ARG A 4 3.19 -8.96 -46.59
N PRO A 5 2.16 -8.10 -46.69
CA PRO A 5 0.97 -8.19 -45.88
C PRO A 5 -0.01 -9.19 -46.50
N ILE A 6 -0.56 -10.05 -45.67
CA ILE A 6 -1.70 -10.90 -46.04
C ILE A 6 -2.99 -10.14 -45.73
N ARG A 7 -3.66 -9.78 -46.82
CA ARG A 7 -5.04 -9.30 -46.79
C ARG A 7 -5.95 -10.54 -46.84
N ILE A 8 -6.78 -10.71 -45.83
CA ILE A 8 -7.90 -11.65 -45.88
C ILE A 8 -9.17 -10.83 -45.94
N LEU A 9 -9.82 -10.96 -47.09
CA LEU A 9 -11.12 -10.43 -47.44
C LEU A 9 -12.13 -11.58 -47.28
N ALA A 10 -13.18 -11.41 -46.51
CA ALA A 10 -14.39 -12.22 -46.54
C ALA A 10 -15.49 -11.46 -45.82
N LEU A 11 -16.37 -10.96 -46.45
CA LEU A 11 -17.57 -11.33 -47.23
C LEU A 11 -18.79 -11.51 -46.30
N PHE A 12 -19.75 -10.68 -46.57
CA PHE A 12 -21.09 -10.48 -46.06
C PHE A 12 -21.95 -11.72 -45.81
N ALA A 13 -22.79 -11.64 -44.78
CA ALA A 13 -24.13 -12.20 -44.84
C ALA A 13 -25.06 -11.39 -43.91
N THR A 14 -25.92 -10.62 -44.53
CA THR A 14 -27.11 -10.01 -43.95
C THR A 14 -28.19 -11.07 -43.79
N LEU A 15 -28.77 -11.16 -42.59
CA LEU A 15 -30.08 -11.79 -42.42
C LEU A 15 -30.92 -10.96 -41.46
N ALA A 16 -31.89 -10.28 -42.00
CA ALA A 16 -32.96 -9.60 -41.29
C ALA A 16 -34.04 -10.62 -40.92
N LEU A 17 -34.42 -10.67 -39.64
CA LEU A 17 -35.71 -11.22 -39.22
C LEU A 17 -36.33 -10.25 -38.20
N ALA A 18 -37.42 -9.66 -38.62
CA ALA A 18 -38.33 -8.95 -37.76
C ALA A 18 -39.12 -9.95 -36.92
N GLY A 19 -39.18 -9.69 -35.61
CA GLY A 19 -40.02 -10.41 -34.64
C GLY A 19 -40.49 -9.44 -33.57
N CYS A 20 -41.72 -9.01 -33.67
CA CYS A 20 -42.45 -8.27 -32.67
C CYS A 20 -42.72 -9.14 -31.44
N GLY A 21 -42.72 -8.51 -30.27
CA GLY A 21 -43.57 -8.92 -29.16
C GLY A 21 -42.83 -9.28 -27.89
N GLY A 22 -43.06 -8.53 -26.82
CA GLY A 22 -42.75 -8.96 -25.47
C GLY A 22 -42.14 -7.87 -24.62
N SER A 23 -42.98 -6.99 -24.08
CA SER A 23 -42.64 -6.16 -22.93
C SER A 23 -42.34 -7.08 -21.75
N ALA A 24 -41.09 -7.28 -21.47
CA ALA A 24 -40.64 -7.76 -20.17
C ALA A 24 -39.75 -6.69 -19.56
N THR A 25 -40.38 -5.90 -18.69
CA THR A 25 -39.67 -5.00 -17.77
C THR A 25 -38.83 -5.88 -16.85
N SER A 26 -37.65 -6.28 -17.29
CA SER A 26 -36.66 -6.85 -16.43
C SER A 26 -35.83 -5.71 -15.86
N ALA A 27 -36.27 -5.23 -14.70
CA ALA A 27 -35.43 -4.41 -13.87
C ALA A 27 -34.18 -5.22 -13.55
N ALA A 28 -33.10 -4.95 -14.25
CA ALA A 28 -31.79 -5.38 -13.84
C ALA A 28 -31.55 -4.79 -12.43
N PRO A 29 -31.18 -5.60 -11.43
CA PRO A 29 -30.70 -5.02 -10.20
C PRO A 29 -29.43 -4.25 -10.57
N SER A 30 -29.50 -2.93 -10.48
CA SER A 30 -28.30 -2.10 -10.40
C SER A 30 -27.51 -2.65 -9.23
N ALA A 31 -26.49 -3.41 -9.51
CA ALA A 31 -25.44 -3.66 -8.56
C ALA A 31 -24.83 -2.28 -8.27
N VAL A 32 -25.35 -1.62 -7.24
CA VAL A 32 -24.64 -0.58 -6.55
C VAL A 32 -23.43 -1.31 -5.97
N THR A 33 -22.37 -1.32 -6.75
CA THR A 33 -21.05 -1.50 -6.19
C THR A 33 -20.85 -0.31 -5.29
N SER A 34 -21.31 -0.45 -4.06
CA SER A 34 -20.91 0.37 -2.96
C SER A 34 -19.43 0.02 -2.74
N GLY A 35 -18.59 0.53 -3.63
CA GLY A 35 -17.20 0.70 -3.35
C GLY A 35 -17.15 1.74 -2.23
N ALA A 36 -17.26 1.29 -0.99
CA ALA A 36 -16.65 2.05 0.08
C ALA A 36 -15.22 2.32 -0.42
N PRO A 37 -14.74 3.59 -0.44
CA PRO A 37 -13.35 3.83 -0.74
C PRO A 37 -12.58 2.89 0.17
N PRO A 38 -11.56 2.18 -0.34
CA PRO A 38 -10.72 1.37 0.52
C PRO A 38 -10.39 2.29 1.69
N LEU A 39 -10.60 1.80 2.93
CA LEU A 39 -10.09 2.48 4.11
C LEU A 39 -8.64 2.70 3.79
N GLU A 40 -8.29 3.91 3.35
CA GLU A 40 -6.91 4.25 3.06
C GLU A 40 -6.16 3.89 4.32
N ALA A 41 -5.26 2.94 4.18
CA ALA A 41 -4.45 2.51 5.29
C ALA A 41 -3.85 3.79 5.89
N ALA A 42 -4.06 4.00 7.20
CA ALA A 42 -3.57 5.21 7.87
C ALA A 42 -2.05 5.36 7.73
N CYS A 43 -1.37 4.29 7.34
CA CYS A 43 0.07 4.16 7.16
C CYS A 43 0.37 3.49 5.81
N ALA A 44 1.46 3.91 5.18
CA ALA A 44 2.03 3.28 4.00
C ALA A 44 3.56 3.23 4.09
N PRO A 45 4.21 2.16 3.59
CA PRO A 45 5.66 2.13 3.48
C PRO A 45 6.16 3.18 2.48
N SER A 46 7.31 3.78 2.77
CA SER A 46 8.03 4.72 1.90
C SER A 46 9.47 4.25 1.74
N GLY A 47 10.01 4.41 0.52
CA GLY A 47 11.44 4.15 0.27
C GLY A 47 12.36 5.32 0.64
N ASP A 48 11.79 6.45 1.08
CA ASP A 48 12.54 7.67 1.35
C ASP A 48 13.17 7.65 2.75
N ALA A 49 14.30 8.33 2.88
CA ALA A 49 15.03 8.44 4.14
C ALA A 49 14.31 9.25 5.23
N GLY A 50 13.17 9.86 4.89
CA GLY A 50 12.30 10.56 5.82
C GLY A 50 12.76 11.94 6.26
N THR A 51 11.80 12.71 6.76
CA THR A 51 12.02 14.02 7.40
C THR A 51 12.23 13.88 8.91
N VAL A 52 11.73 12.79 9.49
CA VAL A 52 11.92 12.42 10.91
C VAL A 52 12.75 11.13 10.93
N ALA A 53 13.96 11.22 11.49
CA ALA A 53 14.90 10.11 11.47
C ALA A 53 14.85 9.29 12.78
N VAL A 54 14.85 7.97 12.61
CA VAL A 54 14.94 6.98 13.68
C VAL A 54 16.11 6.03 13.37
N SER A 55 17.05 5.94 14.30
CA SER A 55 18.10 4.93 14.25
C SER A 55 17.60 3.65 14.90
N ILE A 56 17.75 2.54 14.21
CA ILE A 56 17.58 1.21 14.78
C ILE A 56 18.95 0.72 15.20
N LYS A 57 19.11 0.47 16.48
CA LYS A 57 20.28 -0.21 17.02
C LYS A 57 19.89 -1.62 17.42
N ASP A 58 20.89 -2.45 17.69
CA ASP A 58 20.57 -3.81 18.10
C ASP A 58 19.72 -3.78 19.37
N PHE A 59 18.43 -4.18 19.16
CA PHE A 59 17.36 -4.33 20.11
C PHE A 59 16.72 -3.05 20.66
N GLU A 60 16.91 -1.88 19.99
CA GLU A 60 16.20 -0.64 20.37
C GLU A 60 15.95 0.29 19.17
N PHE A 61 14.87 1.09 19.26
CA PHE A 61 14.64 2.25 18.40
C PHE A 61 15.11 3.52 19.09
N ALA A 62 15.82 4.39 18.39
CA ALA A 62 16.34 5.62 18.94
C ALA A 62 16.00 6.85 18.06
N PRO A 63 15.09 7.72 18.45
CA PRO A 63 14.23 7.63 19.64
C PRO A 63 13.11 6.58 19.50
N ALA A 64 12.66 5.99 20.60
CA ALA A 64 11.54 5.06 20.63
C ALA A 64 10.16 5.78 20.57
N ALA A 65 10.10 7.03 20.99
CA ALA A 65 8.93 7.89 20.88
C ALA A 65 9.18 8.98 19.84
N ILE A 66 8.29 9.07 18.87
CA ILE A 66 8.42 9.92 17.68
C ILE A 66 7.19 10.82 17.60
N SER A 67 7.37 12.10 17.27
CA SER A 67 6.29 13.02 16.88
C SER A 67 6.54 13.51 15.45
N ALA A 68 5.49 13.46 14.62
CA ALA A 68 5.52 13.90 13.24
C ALA A 68 4.16 14.49 12.85
N LYS A 69 4.04 14.99 11.63
CA LYS A 69 2.78 15.48 11.08
C LYS A 69 2.24 14.53 10.02
N VAL A 70 0.94 14.64 9.77
CA VAL A 70 0.33 13.96 8.62
C VAL A 70 1.09 14.33 7.34
N GLY A 71 1.51 13.30 6.59
CA GLY A 71 2.28 13.42 5.36
C GLY A 71 3.80 13.46 5.54
N ASP A 72 4.31 13.60 6.77
CA ASP A 72 5.74 13.42 7.02
C ASP A 72 6.15 11.96 6.77
N VAL A 73 7.38 11.78 6.36
CA VAL A 73 8.00 10.46 6.23
C VAL A 73 8.89 10.23 7.45
N ILE A 74 8.62 9.17 8.19
CA ILE A 74 9.47 8.71 9.29
C ILE A 74 10.46 7.71 8.71
N GLY A 75 11.73 8.09 8.63
CA GLY A 75 12.80 7.26 8.10
C GLY A 75 13.47 6.44 9.18
N PHE A 76 13.57 5.15 8.98
CA PHE A 76 14.26 4.20 9.84
C PHE A 76 15.56 3.76 9.18
N THR A 77 16.67 3.90 9.87
CA THR A 77 17.99 3.43 9.43
C THR A 77 18.51 2.39 10.40
N ASN A 78 18.87 1.23 9.90
CA ASN A 78 19.45 0.18 10.73
C ASN A 78 20.96 0.40 10.91
N ASP A 79 21.32 0.99 12.02
CA ASP A 79 22.70 1.24 12.44
C ASP A 79 23.27 0.06 13.27
N GLY A 80 22.50 -1.01 13.46
CA GLY A 80 22.90 -2.23 14.15
C GLY A 80 23.44 -3.30 13.20
N GLU A 81 23.81 -4.44 13.76
CA GLU A 81 24.35 -5.59 13.01
C GLU A 81 23.27 -6.61 12.62
N LYS A 82 22.14 -6.63 13.33
CA LYS A 82 21.04 -7.55 13.08
C LYS A 82 20.01 -6.94 12.15
N SER A 83 19.24 -7.77 11.48
CA SER A 83 18.12 -7.32 10.66
C SER A 83 16.93 -6.94 11.52
N HIS A 84 16.27 -5.84 11.20
CA HIS A 84 15.13 -5.30 11.94
C HIS A 84 13.99 -4.90 11.01
N THR A 85 12.83 -4.60 11.58
CA THR A 85 11.69 -3.95 10.92
C THR A 85 11.13 -2.85 11.82
N ALA A 86 10.35 -1.95 11.25
CA ALA A 86 9.43 -1.11 12.00
C ALA A 86 8.02 -1.46 11.53
N THR A 87 7.26 -2.16 12.35
CA THR A 87 5.95 -2.73 12.01
C THR A 87 4.91 -2.24 12.99
N LEU A 88 3.79 -1.70 12.52
CA LEU A 88 2.71 -1.26 13.41
C LEU A 88 2.08 -2.45 14.14
N ASP A 89 1.66 -2.22 15.37
CA ASP A 89 0.95 -3.23 16.17
C ASP A 89 -0.45 -3.49 15.62
N GLU A 90 -1.06 -2.46 15.01
CA GLU A 90 -2.37 -2.54 14.39
C GLU A 90 -2.28 -2.31 12.89
N GLY A 91 -2.91 -3.19 12.12
CA GLY A 91 -2.89 -3.16 10.65
C GLY A 91 -1.65 -3.82 10.05
N ASP A 92 -1.63 -3.90 8.72
CA ASP A 92 -0.57 -4.56 7.95
C ASP A 92 0.43 -3.55 7.39
N CYS A 93 0.88 -2.59 8.22
CA CYS A 93 1.83 -1.57 7.78
C CYS A 93 3.16 -1.68 8.50
N GLY A 94 4.23 -1.66 7.74
CA GLY A 94 5.59 -1.73 8.25
C GLY A 94 6.61 -1.54 7.14
N THR A 95 7.87 -1.41 7.54
CA THR A 95 8.99 -1.44 6.60
C THR A 95 9.25 -2.87 6.12
N GLU A 96 9.92 -2.99 4.99
CA GLU A 96 10.62 -4.24 4.65
C GLU A 96 11.64 -4.60 5.74
N ILE A 97 12.20 -5.81 5.66
CA ILE A 97 13.32 -6.20 6.52
C ILE A 97 14.52 -5.33 6.17
N LEU A 98 15.02 -4.59 7.15
CA LEU A 98 16.18 -3.72 7.03
C LEU A 98 17.43 -4.46 7.51
N PRO A 99 18.32 -4.91 6.62
CA PRO A 99 19.61 -5.48 7.02
C PRO A 99 20.51 -4.40 7.63
N ALA A 100 21.65 -4.77 8.17
CA ALA A 100 22.66 -3.82 8.64
C ALA A 100 22.95 -2.75 7.57
N GLY A 101 22.84 -1.47 7.92
CA GLY A 101 22.95 -0.33 7.03
C GLY A 101 21.74 -0.10 6.11
N GLY A 102 20.71 -0.93 6.18
CA GLY A 102 19.47 -0.76 5.42
C GLY A 102 18.61 0.37 5.97
N ALA A 103 17.81 0.97 5.09
CA ALA A 103 16.87 2.03 5.45
C ALA A 103 15.51 1.82 4.80
N GLY A 104 14.48 2.35 5.44
CA GLY A 104 13.10 2.35 4.95
C GLY A 104 12.29 3.40 5.69
N GLY A 105 11.09 3.69 5.24
CA GLY A 105 10.28 4.72 5.86
C GLY A 105 8.81 4.33 5.95
N LEU A 106 8.08 5.05 6.78
CA LEU A 106 6.64 5.00 6.93
C LEU A 106 6.06 6.41 6.80
N THR A 107 4.95 6.54 6.09
CA THR A 107 4.17 7.79 6.02
C THR A 107 2.76 7.55 6.53
N PHE A 108 2.15 8.60 7.10
CA PHE A 108 0.83 8.52 7.73
C PHE A 108 -0.13 9.54 7.14
N SER A 109 -1.31 9.10 6.80
CA SER A 109 -2.39 9.93 6.25
C SER A 109 -3.40 10.43 7.29
N LYS A 110 -3.30 9.95 8.54
CA LYS A 110 -4.21 10.32 9.63
C LYS A 110 -3.45 10.64 10.91
N ALA A 111 -3.92 11.67 11.62
CA ALA A 111 -3.45 11.96 12.97
C ALA A 111 -3.85 10.85 13.94
N GLY A 112 -3.01 10.56 14.91
CA GLY A 112 -3.23 9.51 15.91
C GLY A 112 -1.95 9.04 16.55
N THR A 113 -2.10 8.12 17.50
CA THR A 113 -0.98 7.46 18.17
C THR A 113 -0.88 6.02 17.68
N TYR A 114 0.27 5.65 17.19
CA TYR A 114 0.54 4.35 16.59
C TYR A 114 1.66 3.65 17.36
N ALA A 115 1.33 2.53 17.98
CA ALA A 115 2.32 1.65 18.58
C ALA A 115 2.99 0.82 17.47
N TYR A 116 4.29 0.58 17.59
CA TYR A 116 5.03 -0.23 16.66
C TYR A 116 6.10 -1.08 17.33
N HIS A 117 6.50 -2.13 16.67
CA HIS A 117 7.51 -3.06 17.14
C HIS A 117 8.41 -3.55 16.01
N CYS A 118 9.46 -4.27 16.37
CA CYS A 118 10.26 -5.03 15.42
C CYS A 118 9.68 -6.45 15.28
N ALA A 119 9.22 -6.83 14.08
CA ALA A 119 8.67 -8.17 13.85
C ALA A 119 9.69 -9.29 14.03
N VAL A 120 11.00 -8.98 13.93
CA VAL A 120 12.09 -9.94 14.17
C VAL A 120 12.42 -10.08 15.65
N HIS A 121 12.28 -8.98 16.42
CA HIS A 121 12.65 -8.90 17.84
C HIS A 121 11.52 -8.23 18.63
N ALA A 122 10.53 -9.00 19.04
CA ALA A 122 9.28 -8.50 19.64
C ALA A 122 9.45 -7.66 20.94
N SER A 123 10.61 -7.68 21.58
CA SER A 123 10.92 -6.81 22.74
C SER A 123 11.22 -5.37 22.34
N MET A 124 11.51 -5.11 21.06
CA MET A 124 11.77 -3.76 20.54
C MET A 124 10.45 -3.09 20.21
N THR A 125 10.07 -2.09 20.97
CA THR A 125 8.81 -1.37 20.81
C THR A 125 9.02 0.13 20.76
N GLY A 126 8.08 0.85 20.15
CA GLY A 126 8.07 2.30 20.11
C GLY A 126 6.68 2.87 19.88
N THR A 127 6.58 4.17 19.83
CA THR A 127 5.32 4.90 19.63
C THR A 127 5.54 6.06 18.66
N ILE A 128 4.62 6.21 17.71
CA ILE A 128 4.57 7.32 16.76
C ILE A 128 3.32 8.14 17.05
N GLU A 129 3.49 9.43 17.30
CA GLU A 129 2.40 10.39 17.44
C GLU A 129 2.35 11.26 16.19
N ILE A 130 1.25 11.19 15.46
CA ILE A 130 0.99 11.98 14.25
C ILE A 130 -0.02 13.08 14.57
N GLN A 131 0.34 14.33 14.26
CA GLN A 131 -0.44 15.55 14.51
C GLN A 131 -0.93 16.20 13.22
#